data_d2cb3cb3063805a03eaafb239fbbffd6
#
_entry.id   d2cb3cb3063805a03eaafb239fbbffd6
#
_cell.length_a   1.000
_cell.length_b   1.000
_cell.length_c   1.000
_cell.angle_alpha   90.00
_cell.angle_beta   90.00
_cell.angle_gamma   90.00
#
_symmetry.space_group_name_H-M   'P 1'
#
loop_
_entity.id
_entity.type
_entity.pdbx_description
1 polymer ?
#
loop_
_entity_poly.entity_id
_entity_poly.type
_entity_poly.pdbx_seq_one_letter_code
_entity_poly.pdbx_strand_id
1 'polypeptide(L)'
;MRNRECVVLSGRDRRRLVGFAIMEFYDEHAHLSLLAVQPGYQRLGVGRQMIDWLESSARIAGTFSVHLELRATNDGARRFYERLGYREVGRKAAYYAGREDALRMLHNLAVAPSSRAASP
;
A
#
# COMPACT_ATOMS: atom_id res chain seq x y z
N MET A 1 -11.99 14.09 -19.10
CA MET A 1 -10.82 14.07 -18.23
C MET A 1 -11.12 13.32 -16.94
N ARG A 2 -10.20 12.51 -16.55
CA ARG A 2 -10.36 11.69 -15.37
C ARG A 2 -10.00 12.46 -14.10
N ASN A 3 -10.86 12.37 -13.10
CA ASN A 3 -10.57 12.95 -11.80
C ASN A 3 -9.68 12.00 -11.01
N ARG A 4 -8.66 12.58 -10.40
CA ARG A 4 -7.77 11.84 -9.53
C ARG A 4 -7.88 12.40 -8.13
N GLU A 5 -8.23 11.56 -7.19
CA GLU A 5 -8.32 11.94 -5.80
C GLU A 5 -7.08 11.47 -5.05
N CYS A 6 -6.63 12.28 -4.13
CA CYS A 6 -5.49 11.96 -3.30
C CYS A 6 -5.95 11.94 -1.86
N VAL A 7 -5.72 10.82 -1.19
CA VAL A 7 -6.04 10.67 0.22
C VAL A 7 -4.76 10.68 1.02
N VAL A 8 -4.70 11.56 2.02
CA VAL A 8 -3.59 11.64 2.95
C VAL A 8 -4.10 11.16 4.29
N LEU A 9 -3.47 10.11 4.80
CA LEU A 9 -3.85 9.51 6.08
C LEU A 9 -2.71 9.69 7.07
N SER A 10 -3.02 10.17 8.26
CA SER A 10 -2.02 10.24 9.32
C SER A 10 -2.45 9.37 10.48
N GLY A 11 -1.49 8.61 11.02
CA GLY A 11 -1.70 7.83 12.23
C GLY A 11 -1.12 8.57 13.41
N ARG A 12 -1.84 8.57 14.52
CA ARG A 12 -1.39 9.30 15.71
C ARG A 12 -1.50 8.43 16.95
N ASP A 13 -0.54 8.61 17.83
CA ASP A 13 -0.58 8.10 19.18
C ASP A 13 -0.73 9.33 20.06
N ARG A 14 -1.96 9.58 20.52
CA ARG A 14 -2.33 10.82 21.20
C ARG A 14 -2.05 11.99 20.26
N ARG A 15 -1.08 12.85 20.59
CA ARG A 15 -0.74 14.00 19.74
C ARG A 15 0.46 13.75 18.86
N ARG A 16 1.13 12.61 19.04
CA ARG A 16 2.33 12.30 18.28
C ARG A 16 1.97 11.70 16.92
N LEU A 17 2.53 12.25 15.87
CA LEU A 17 2.38 11.66 14.55
C LEU A 17 3.28 10.44 14.46
N VAL A 18 2.70 9.28 14.26
CA VAL A 18 3.46 8.02 14.22
C VAL A 18 3.44 7.36 12.86
N GLY A 19 2.56 7.78 11.96
CA GLY A 19 2.51 7.23 10.63
C GLY A 19 1.88 8.20 9.65
N PHE A 20 2.19 8.00 8.37
CA PHE A 20 1.74 8.88 7.31
C PHE A 20 1.64 8.08 6.01
N ALA A 21 0.56 8.25 5.28
CA ALA A 21 0.37 7.54 4.02
C ALA A 21 -0.31 8.44 3.00
N ILE A 22 0.05 8.24 1.74
CA ILE A 22 -0.58 8.94 0.63
C ILE A 22 -1.03 7.90 -0.39
N MET A 23 -2.31 7.96 -0.74
CA MET A 23 -2.87 7.07 -1.75
C MET A 23 -3.58 7.92 -2.79
N GLU A 24 -3.28 7.66 -4.06
CA GLU A 24 -3.90 8.32 -5.18
C GLU A 24 -4.91 7.38 -5.82
N PHE A 25 -6.11 7.87 -6.04
CA PHE A 25 -7.20 7.08 -6.61
C PHE A 25 -7.41 7.46 -8.06
N TYR A 26 -7.46 6.45 -8.90
CA TYR A 26 -7.81 6.58 -10.31
C TYR A 26 -9.17 5.91 -10.50
N ASP A 27 -9.59 5.68 -11.75
CA ASP A 27 -10.93 5.13 -11.98
C ASP A 27 -11.10 3.73 -11.39
N GLU A 28 -10.17 2.84 -11.65
CA GLU A 28 -10.32 1.44 -11.28
C GLU A 28 -9.20 0.93 -10.41
N HIS A 29 -8.18 1.75 -10.17
CA HIS A 29 -7.05 1.33 -9.36
C HIS A 29 -6.56 2.48 -8.51
N ALA A 30 -5.77 2.17 -7.51
CA ALA A 30 -5.16 3.14 -6.64
C ALA A 30 -3.66 2.91 -6.59
N HIS A 31 -2.94 3.96 -6.27
CA HIS A 31 -1.50 3.90 -6.13
C HIS A 31 -1.11 4.37 -4.74
N LEU A 32 -0.46 3.51 -3.99
CA LEU A 32 0.09 3.88 -2.69
C LEU A 32 1.44 4.56 -2.94
N SER A 33 1.44 5.87 -2.83
CA SER A 33 2.63 6.65 -3.15
C SER A 33 3.61 6.72 -1.99
N LEU A 34 3.09 6.64 -0.77
CA LEU A 34 3.93 6.76 0.41
C LEU A 34 3.27 6.03 1.57
N LEU A 35 4.07 5.29 2.31
CA LEU A 35 3.71 4.79 3.63
C LEU A 35 4.95 4.91 4.49
N ALA A 36 4.84 5.67 5.56
CA ALA A 36 5.94 5.86 6.50
C ALA A 36 5.41 5.68 7.92
N VAL A 37 6.17 4.97 8.74
CA VAL A 37 5.84 4.75 10.15
C VAL A 37 7.09 5.06 10.96
N GLN A 38 6.92 5.79 12.06
CA GLN A 38 8.02 6.10 12.96
C GLN A 38 8.72 4.83 13.40
N PRO A 39 10.06 4.82 13.47
CA PRO A 39 10.79 3.60 13.82
C PRO A 39 10.33 2.92 15.10
N GLY A 40 9.98 3.69 16.13
CA GLY A 40 9.50 3.13 17.38
C GLY A 40 8.13 2.47 17.29
N TYR A 41 7.43 2.63 16.19
CA TYR A 41 6.07 2.09 16.00
C TYR A 41 5.99 1.06 14.88
N GLN A 42 7.10 0.74 14.22
CA GLN A 42 7.06 -0.06 13.00
C GLN A 42 6.61 -1.51 13.24
N ARG A 43 6.82 -2.06 14.41
CA ARG A 43 6.42 -3.43 14.67
C ARG A 43 5.18 -3.54 15.55
N LEU A 44 4.41 -2.45 15.63
CA LEU A 44 3.20 -2.42 16.44
C LEU A 44 1.93 -2.49 15.62
N GLY A 45 2.04 -2.80 14.32
CA GLY A 45 0.87 -2.94 13.47
C GLY A 45 0.30 -1.64 12.93
N VAL A 46 1.00 -0.52 13.10
CA VAL A 46 0.50 0.77 12.63
C VAL A 46 0.39 0.79 11.10
N GLY A 47 1.44 0.33 10.41
CA GLY A 47 1.41 0.29 8.95
C GLY A 47 0.28 -0.57 8.42
N ARG A 48 0.08 -1.73 9.02
CA ARG A 48 -1.01 -2.62 8.63
C ARG A 48 -2.37 -1.99 8.83
N GLN A 49 -2.58 -1.32 9.97
CA GLN A 49 -3.83 -0.64 10.24
C GLN A 49 -4.10 0.45 9.21
N MET A 50 -3.08 1.19 8.82
CA MET A 50 -3.22 2.24 7.84
C MET A 50 -3.57 1.67 6.47
N ILE A 51 -2.90 0.60 6.06
CA ILE A 51 -3.21 -0.06 4.79
C ILE A 51 -4.64 -0.62 4.80
N ASP A 52 -5.04 -1.27 5.90
CA ASP A 52 -6.40 -1.80 6.01
C ASP A 52 -7.44 -0.70 5.86
N TRP A 53 -7.21 0.44 6.48
CA TRP A 53 -8.12 1.57 6.36
C TRP A 53 -8.20 2.09 4.92
N LEU A 54 -7.05 2.24 4.29
CA LEU A 54 -6.98 2.75 2.92
C LEU A 54 -7.64 1.77 1.94
N GLU A 55 -7.40 0.47 2.12
CA GLU A 55 -7.98 -0.53 1.24
C GLU A 55 -9.49 -0.63 1.43
N SER A 56 -9.98 -0.47 2.65
CA SER A 56 -11.41 -0.43 2.90
C SER A 56 -12.06 0.74 2.18
N SER A 57 -11.41 1.90 2.25
CA SER A 57 -11.89 3.09 1.53
C SER A 57 -11.88 2.84 0.02
N ALA A 58 -10.84 2.18 -0.48
CA ALA A 58 -10.72 1.88 -1.89
C ALA A 58 -11.83 0.94 -2.34
N ARG A 59 -12.14 -0.09 -1.54
CA ARG A 59 -13.23 -1.01 -1.87
C ARG A 59 -14.57 -0.31 -1.92
N ILE A 60 -14.83 0.57 -0.98
CA ILE A 60 -16.07 1.35 -0.96
C ILE A 60 -16.18 2.22 -2.20
N ALA A 61 -15.06 2.77 -2.66
CA ALA A 61 -15.03 3.60 -3.84
C ALA A 61 -15.12 2.82 -5.15
N GLY A 62 -15.10 1.48 -5.09
CA GLY A 62 -15.17 0.65 -6.28
C GLY A 62 -13.82 0.40 -6.94
N THR A 63 -12.75 0.64 -6.23
CA THR A 63 -11.40 0.41 -6.74
C THR A 63 -11.09 -1.09 -6.75
N PHE A 64 -10.51 -1.58 -7.83
CA PHE A 64 -10.24 -3.00 -8.00
C PHE A 64 -8.88 -3.43 -7.50
N SER A 65 -7.90 -2.53 -7.46
CA SER A 65 -6.55 -2.90 -7.09
C SER A 65 -5.76 -1.72 -6.54
N VAL A 66 -4.77 -2.04 -5.72
CA VAL A 66 -3.79 -1.09 -5.22
C VAL A 66 -2.42 -1.52 -5.69
N HIS A 67 -1.65 -0.61 -6.26
CA HIS A 67 -0.28 -0.91 -6.66
C HIS A 67 0.68 0.07 -6.00
N LEU A 68 1.92 -0.36 -5.91
CA LEU A 68 2.97 0.43 -5.29
C LEU A 68 4.32 0.03 -5.89
N GLU A 69 5.31 0.88 -5.65
CA GLU A 69 6.70 0.57 -5.97
C GLU A 69 7.52 0.64 -4.70
N LEU A 70 8.54 -0.21 -4.63
CA LEU A 70 9.51 -0.14 -3.56
C LEU A 70 10.89 -0.49 -4.12
N ARG A 71 11.94 -0.14 -3.37
CA ARG A 71 13.28 -0.49 -3.80
C ARG A 71 13.41 -2.01 -3.82
N ALA A 72 13.96 -2.54 -4.91
CA ALA A 72 14.06 -3.99 -5.08
C ALA A 72 14.90 -4.64 -3.97
N THR A 73 15.78 -3.88 -3.34
CA THR A 73 16.60 -4.38 -2.24
C THR A 73 15.93 -4.29 -0.87
N ASN A 74 14.74 -3.70 -0.79
CA ASN A 74 14.04 -3.54 0.49
C ASN A 74 13.25 -4.79 0.81
N ASP A 75 13.93 -5.81 1.30
CA ASP A 75 13.31 -7.10 1.59
C ASP A 75 12.28 -7.00 2.72
N GLY A 76 12.53 -6.14 3.67
CA GLY A 76 11.58 -5.97 4.78
C GLY A 76 10.25 -5.41 4.30
N ALA A 77 10.28 -4.40 3.45
CA ALA A 77 9.06 -3.84 2.89
C ALA A 77 8.35 -4.86 2.02
N ARG A 78 9.10 -5.59 1.19
CA ARG A 78 8.51 -6.62 0.33
C ARG A 78 7.76 -7.66 1.17
N ARG A 79 8.38 -8.16 2.22
CA ARG A 79 7.73 -9.14 3.09
C ARG A 79 6.50 -8.57 3.79
N PHE A 80 6.59 -7.31 4.20
CA PHE A 80 5.46 -6.63 4.82
C PHE A 80 4.26 -6.61 3.88
N TYR A 81 4.47 -6.18 2.64
CA TYR A 81 3.37 -6.10 1.68
C TYR A 81 2.89 -7.48 1.25
N GLU A 82 3.79 -8.46 1.14
CA GLU A 82 3.38 -9.82 0.81
C GLU A 82 2.42 -10.39 1.85
N ARG A 83 2.66 -10.11 3.12
CA ARG A 83 1.75 -10.56 4.19
C ARG A 83 0.38 -9.92 4.08
N LEU A 84 0.29 -8.76 3.47
CA LEU A 84 -0.98 -8.05 3.30
C LEU A 84 -1.69 -8.44 2.00
N GLY A 85 -1.12 -9.35 1.23
CA GLY A 85 -1.75 -9.83 0.01
C GLY A 85 -1.19 -9.24 -1.27
N TYR A 86 -0.16 -8.43 -1.18
CA TYR A 86 0.49 -7.88 -2.36
C TYR A 86 1.41 -8.91 -2.99
N ARG A 87 1.53 -8.87 -4.31
CA ARG A 87 2.46 -9.73 -5.04
C ARG A 87 3.23 -8.91 -6.04
N GLU A 88 4.41 -9.40 -6.38
CA GLU A 88 5.23 -8.76 -7.38
C GLU A 88 4.59 -8.93 -8.77
N VAL A 89 4.48 -7.82 -9.50
CA VAL A 89 3.93 -7.84 -10.85
C VAL A 89 4.87 -7.25 -11.87
N GLY A 90 5.99 -6.69 -11.46
CA GLY A 90 6.95 -6.16 -12.40
C GLY A 90 8.14 -5.54 -11.70
N ARG A 91 9.11 -5.14 -12.52
CA ARG A 91 10.32 -4.50 -12.03
C ARG A 91 10.72 -3.43 -13.02
N LYS A 92 11.14 -2.29 -12.51
CA LYS A 92 11.58 -1.17 -13.35
C LYS A 92 13.04 -0.89 -13.04
N ALA A 93 13.90 -1.05 -14.03
CA ALA A 93 15.34 -0.92 -13.85
C ALA A 93 15.72 0.53 -13.55
N ALA A 94 16.69 0.70 -12.66
CA ALA A 94 17.30 2.00 -12.35
C ALA A 94 16.30 3.10 -12.03
N TYR A 95 15.22 2.74 -11.37
CA TYR A 95 14.12 3.67 -11.11
C TYR A 95 14.48 4.72 -10.06
N TYR A 96 15.16 4.29 -8.98
CA TYR A 96 15.49 5.19 -7.89
C TYR A 96 16.85 5.81 -8.13
N ALA A 97 16.85 7.13 -8.36
CA ALA A 97 18.08 7.90 -8.59
C ALA A 97 18.94 7.32 -9.73
N GLY A 98 18.31 6.60 -10.66
CA GLY A 98 19.01 6.00 -11.77
C GLY A 98 19.94 4.86 -11.39
N ARG A 99 19.81 4.30 -10.17
CA ARG A 99 20.72 3.29 -9.67
C ARG A 99 20.05 2.01 -9.21
N GLU A 100 18.93 2.14 -8.52
CA GLU A 100 18.26 0.97 -7.95
C GLU A 100 16.99 0.67 -8.71
N ASP A 101 16.70 -0.61 -8.86
CA ASP A 101 15.47 -1.05 -9.48
C ASP A 101 14.30 -0.84 -8.54
N ALA A 102 13.14 -0.61 -9.12
CA ALA A 102 11.88 -0.60 -8.41
C ALA A 102 11.19 -1.93 -8.61
N LEU A 103 10.66 -2.47 -7.54
CA LEU A 103 9.80 -3.63 -7.56
C LEU A 103 8.37 -3.14 -7.53
N ARG A 104 7.56 -3.57 -8.48
CA ARG A 104 6.13 -3.21 -8.49
C ARG A 104 5.33 -4.32 -7.86
N MET A 105 4.45 -3.95 -6.95
CA MET A 105 3.57 -4.89 -6.27
C MET A 105 2.14 -4.46 -6.42
N LEU A 106 1.24 -5.43 -6.35
CA LEU A 106 -0.17 -5.19 -6.57
C LEU A 106 -0.99 -6.09 -5.65
N HIS A 107 -2.05 -5.52 -5.07
CA HIS A 107 -3.03 -6.25 -4.31
C HIS A 107 -4.38 -6.11 -5.02
N ASN A 108 -4.97 -7.25 -5.39
CA ASN A 108 -6.25 -7.28 -6.07
C ASN A 108 -7.37 -7.21 -5.05
N LEU A 109 -8.09 -6.09 -5.03
CA LEU A 109 -9.18 -5.86 -4.08
C LEU A 109 -10.51 -6.41 -4.56
N ALA A 110 -10.60 -6.82 -5.82
CA ALA A 110 -11.82 -7.39 -6.35
C ALA A 110 -12.12 -8.74 -5.72
N VAL A 111 -11.09 -9.41 -5.18
CA VAL A 111 -11.28 -10.67 -4.47
C VAL A 111 -11.58 -10.33 -3.02
N ALA A 112 -12.80 -10.63 -2.58
CA ALA A 112 -13.20 -10.33 -1.22
C ALA A 112 -12.39 -11.16 -0.22
N PRO A 113 -11.93 -10.55 0.88
CA PRO A 113 -11.22 -11.30 1.91
C PRO A 113 -12.02 -12.47 2.46
N SER A 114 -13.33 -12.28 2.61
CA SER A 114 -14.19 -13.34 3.12
C SER A 114 -14.26 -14.53 2.18
N SER A 115 -14.17 -14.32 0.88
CA SER A 115 -14.15 -15.42 -0.08
C SER A 115 -12.94 -16.30 0.14
N ARG A 116 -11.80 -15.68 0.38
CA ARG A 116 -10.57 -16.39 0.60
C ARG A 116 -10.61 -17.15 1.92
N ALA A 117 -11.17 -16.52 2.94
CA ALA A 117 -11.31 -17.16 4.24
C ALA A 117 -12.32 -18.28 4.21
N ALA A 118 -13.35 -18.16 3.40
CA ALA A 118 -14.38 -19.18 3.28
C ALA A 118 -13.93 -20.33 2.39
N SER A 119 -12.90 -20.15 1.62
CA SER A 119 -12.35 -21.21 0.78
C SER A 119 -11.39 -22.04 1.60
N PRO A 120 -11.82 -23.14 2.09
CA PRO A 120 -10.96 -23.98 2.92
C PRO A 120 -9.79 -24.51 2.15
#